data_a4ce91d47bb5163867312029cadfd07e
#
_entry.id   a4ce91d47bb5163867312029cadfd07e
#
_cell.length_a   1.000
_cell.length_b   1.000
_cell.length_c   1.000
_cell.angle_alpha   90.00
_cell.angle_beta   90.00
_cell.angle_gamma   90.00
#
_symmetry.space_group_name_H-M   'P 1'
#
loop_
_entity.id
_entity.type
_entity.pdbx_description
1 polymer ?
#
loop_
_entity_poly.entity_id
_entity_poly.type
_entity_poly.pdbx_seq_one_letter_code
_entity_poly.pdbx_strand_id
1 'polypeptide(L)'
;MNTKNIKSMKIRDFLTLLWFVVKISLISFGGGNSLMPIIYSQAVVKKGWISKGDFDQGLILTNLLPGPSSLQMMALVCIKKLGPFWGVIATVLGIFPHILLFFTLFILVKNLPPRYLVTFNLAIFSTIIGILLGFCYIYWKKDKNSKNKLVYYTVLLLSFAYCLFVPSPYNLAIVPILVIIFIYSILFLFKKWKKNRDFTS
;
A
#
# COMPACT_ATOMS: atom_id res chain seq x y z
N MET A 1 6.36 16.20 24.64
CA MET A 1 6.01 14.77 24.44
C MET A 1 5.44 14.26 25.75
N ASN A 2 4.10 14.10 25.82
CA ASN A 2 3.38 14.00 27.10
C ASN A 2 3.28 12.51 27.52
N THR A 3 4.02 12.12 28.56
CA THR A 3 4.14 10.77 29.12
C THR A 3 2.95 10.32 29.99
N LYS A 4 1.81 11.00 29.91
CA LYS A 4 0.59 10.63 30.64
C LYS A 4 -0.40 9.95 29.72
N ASN A 5 -0.35 8.61 29.67
CA ASN A 5 -1.46 7.67 29.59
C ASN A 5 -0.96 6.29 29.17
N ILE A 6 -0.21 5.62 30.05
CA ILE A 6 -0.22 4.15 30.07
C ILE A 6 -1.56 3.78 30.72
N LYS A 7 -2.62 3.95 29.95
CA LYS A 7 -3.94 3.45 30.31
C LYS A 7 -3.79 1.95 30.46
N SER A 8 -4.10 1.38 31.61
CA SER A 8 -4.04 -0.05 31.86
C SER A 8 -4.68 -0.77 30.68
N MET A 9 -3.86 -1.46 29.87
CA MET A 9 -4.27 -2.17 28.68
C MET A 9 -5.27 -3.23 29.11
N LYS A 10 -6.54 -3.09 28.72
CA LYS A 10 -7.50 -4.16 28.93
C LYS A 10 -7.14 -5.29 27.97
N ILE A 11 -6.76 -6.45 28.49
CA ILE A 11 -6.45 -7.66 27.71
C ILE A 11 -7.49 -7.90 26.61
N ARG A 12 -8.75 -7.60 26.91
CA ARG A 12 -9.85 -7.69 25.97
C ARG A 12 -9.69 -6.78 24.74
N ASP A 13 -9.16 -5.57 24.91
CA ASP A 13 -8.93 -4.64 23.77
C ASP A 13 -7.79 -5.13 22.89
N PHE A 14 -6.73 -5.69 23.51
CA PHE A 14 -5.64 -6.30 22.79
C PHE A 14 -6.10 -7.49 21.94
N LEU A 15 -6.83 -8.44 22.54
CA LEU A 15 -7.35 -9.61 21.83
C LEU A 15 -8.32 -9.23 20.70
N THR A 16 -9.13 -8.19 20.91
CA THR A 16 -10.06 -7.71 19.88
C THR A 16 -9.33 -7.11 18.70
N LEU A 17 -8.28 -6.33 18.92
CA LEU A 17 -7.45 -5.76 17.86
C LEU A 17 -6.58 -6.81 17.17
N LEU A 18 -6.03 -7.75 17.92
CA LEU A 18 -5.31 -8.89 17.37
C LEU A 18 -6.21 -9.68 16.39
N TRP A 19 -7.43 -10.01 16.84
CA TRP A 19 -8.41 -10.70 15.98
C TRP A 19 -8.80 -9.88 14.75
N PHE A 20 -8.93 -8.57 14.90
CA PHE A 20 -9.16 -7.65 13.77
C PHE A 20 -8.03 -7.75 12.74
N VAL A 21 -6.76 -7.72 13.17
CA VAL A 21 -5.61 -7.85 12.27
C VAL A 21 -5.59 -9.21 11.60
N VAL A 22 -5.78 -10.31 12.34
CA VAL A 22 -5.87 -11.67 11.79
C VAL A 22 -6.95 -11.77 10.73
N LYS A 23 -8.14 -11.29 11.03
CA LYS A 23 -9.28 -11.35 10.10
C LYS A 23 -9.01 -10.57 8.81
N ILE A 24 -8.48 -9.35 8.92
CA ILE A 24 -8.19 -8.54 7.74
C ILE A 24 -7.02 -9.12 6.96
N SER A 25 -5.96 -9.58 7.61
CA SER A 25 -4.82 -10.17 6.91
C SER A 25 -5.21 -11.44 6.14
N LEU A 26 -6.11 -12.28 6.66
CA LEU A 26 -6.62 -13.45 5.94
C LEU A 26 -7.53 -13.11 4.74
N ILE A 27 -8.29 -12.01 4.82
CA ILE A 27 -9.13 -11.53 3.71
C ILE A 27 -8.28 -10.78 2.67
N SER A 28 -7.07 -10.34 3.06
CA SER A 28 -6.16 -9.48 2.29
C SER A 28 -5.49 -10.18 1.10
N PHE A 29 -6.21 -11.00 0.36
CA PHE A 29 -5.68 -11.56 -0.87
C PHE A 29 -5.52 -10.45 -1.93
N GLY A 30 -4.29 -9.93 -2.06
CA GLY A 30 -3.86 -9.14 -3.20
C GLY A 30 -4.24 -7.65 -3.24
N GLY A 31 -4.75 -7.04 -2.15
CA GLY A 31 -5.27 -5.69 -2.29
C GLY A 31 -4.84 -4.66 -1.26
N GLY A 32 -3.70 -4.00 -1.39
CA GLY A 32 -3.28 -2.89 -0.52
C GLY A 32 -4.42 -1.89 -0.21
N ASN A 33 -4.68 -0.94 -1.10
CA ASN A 33 -5.70 0.10 -0.89
C ASN A 33 -7.15 -0.41 -0.99
N SER A 34 -7.42 -1.57 -1.59
CA SER A 34 -8.77 -2.14 -1.70
C SER A 34 -9.37 -2.55 -0.35
N LEU A 35 -8.55 -2.76 0.67
CA LEU A 35 -8.99 -3.09 2.03
C LEU A 35 -9.32 -1.85 2.88
N MET A 36 -8.95 -0.65 2.43
CA MET A 36 -9.20 0.58 3.20
C MET A 36 -10.67 0.79 3.58
N PRO A 37 -11.67 0.53 2.71
CA PRO A 37 -13.08 0.62 3.10
C PRO A 37 -13.46 -0.36 4.21
N ILE A 38 -12.89 -1.57 4.22
CA ILE A 38 -13.15 -2.59 5.24
C ILE A 38 -12.54 -2.16 6.57
N ILE A 39 -11.29 -1.69 6.55
CA ILE A 39 -10.59 -1.16 7.74
C ILE A 39 -11.36 0.03 8.31
N TYR A 40 -11.79 0.97 7.46
CA TYR A 40 -12.59 2.13 7.84
C TYR A 40 -13.90 1.72 8.52
N SER A 41 -14.67 0.82 7.89
CA SER A 41 -15.93 0.33 8.43
C SER A 41 -15.75 -0.33 9.80
N GLN A 42 -14.70 -1.11 9.99
CA GLN A 42 -14.44 -1.79 11.26
C GLN A 42 -13.88 -0.85 12.34
N ALA A 43 -12.85 -0.07 12.01
CA ALA A 43 -12.09 0.72 12.99
C ALA A 43 -12.77 2.04 13.34
N VAL A 44 -13.42 2.70 12.38
CA VAL A 44 -14.07 4.01 12.59
C VAL A 44 -15.56 3.82 12.88
N VAL A 45 -16.30 3.17 11.95
CA VAL A 45 -17.78 3.14 12.02
C VAL A 45 -18.27 2.17 13.11
N LYS A 46 -17.81 0.91 13.10
CA LYS A 46 -18.35 -0.12 14.01
C LYS A 46 -17.76 -0.08 15.40
N LYS A 47 -16.46 0.18 15.52
CA LYS A 47 -15.75 0.07 16.79
C LYS A 47 -15.30 1.42 17.38
N GLY A 48 -15.27 2.49 16.58
CA GLY A 48 -14.85 3.82 17.04
C GLY A 48 -13.45 3.82 17.68
N TRP A 49 -12.51 2.99 17.18
CA TRP A 49 -11.15 2.92 17.72
C TRP A 49 -10.33 4.14 17.37
N ILE A 50 -10.58 4.71 16.20
CA ILE A 50 -9.94 5.93 15.72
C ILE A 50 -11.00 6.86 15.12
N SER A 51 -10.70 8.16 15.12
CA SER A 51 -11.57 9.16 14.48
C SER A 51 -11.46 9.10 12.95
N LYS A 52 -12.47 9.64 12.24
CA LYS A 52 -12.39 9.80 10.78
C LYS A 52 -11.17 10.62 10.37
N GLY A 53 -10.87 11.72 11.08
CA GLY A 53 -9.71 12.56 10.79
C GLY A 53 -8.38 11.82 10.94
N ASP A 54 -8.22 10.97 11.98
CA ASP A 54 -7.04 10.13 12.15
C ASP A 54 -6.91 9.10 11.02
N PHE A 55 -8.03 8.55 10.55
CA PHE A 55 -8.04 7.61 9.43
C PHE A 55 -7.60 8.28 8.13
N ASP A 56 -8.15 9.47 7.82
CA ASP A 56 -7.81 10.21 6.61
C ASP A 56 -6.33 10.62 6.58
N GLN A 57 -5.80 11.09 7.73
CA GLN A 57 -4.36 11.36 7.87
C GLN A 57 -3.52 10.09 7.71
N GLY A 58 -3.95 8.98 8.31
CA GLY A 58 -3.32 7.68 8.16
C GLY A 58 -3.28 7.22 6.71
N LEU A 59 -4.35 7.44 5.97
CA LEU A 59 -4.43 7.08 4.55
C LEU A 59 -3.39 7.86 3.71
N ILE A 60 -3.19 9.14 4.00
CA ILE A 60 -2.16 9.95 3.36
C ILE A 60 -0.77 9.40 3.70
N LEU A 61 -0.49 9.15 4.98
CA LEU A 61 0.80 8.63 5.44
C LEU A 61 1.14 7.28 4.83
N THR A 62 0.18 6.35 4.79
CA THR A 62 0.40 5.00 4.23
C THR A 62 0.60 5.01 2.72
N ASN A 63 0.13 6.03 2.01
CA ASN A 63 0.38 6.19 0.59
C ASN A 63 1.73 6.87 0.29
N LEU A 64 2.31 7.58 1.26
CA LEU A 64 3.63 8.22 1.13
C LEU A 64 4.78 7.27 1.52
N LEU A 65 4.53 6.34 2.44
CA LEU A 65 5.53 5.39 2.91
C LEU A 65 5.59 4.18 1.97
N PRO A 66 6.80 3.68 1.64
CA PRO A 66 6.94 2.44 0.89
C PRO A 66 6.46 1.26 1.72
N GLY A 67 5.71 0.34 1.09
CA GLY A 67 5.23 -0.88 1.74
C GLY A 67 3.72 -1.11 1.58
N PRO A 68 3.20 -2.23 2.11
CA PRO A 68 1.78 -2.58 1.99
C PRO A 68 0.91 -1.64 2.84
N SER A 69 0.20 -0.74 2.18
CA SER A 69 -0.61 0.32 2.80
C SER A 69 -1.67 -0.21 3.77
N SER A 70 -2.27 -1.37 3.49
CA SER A 70 -3.25 -1.99 4.39
C SER A 70 -2.63 -2.43 5.73
N LEU A 71 -1.41 -2.97 5.69
CA LEU A 71 -0.67 -3.38 6.88
C LEU A 71 -0.27 -2.17 7.72
N GLN A 72 0.21 -1.11 7.06
CA GLN A 72 0.56 0.14 7.72
C GLN A 72 -0.68 0.78 8.38
N MET A 73 -1.84 0.75 7.72
CA MET A 73 -3.08 1.26 8.27
C MET A 73 -3.55 0.42 9.48
N MET A 74 -3.48 -0.91 9.42
CA MET A 74 -3.80 -1.77 10.56
C MET A 74 -2.88 -1.49 11.74
N ALA A 75 -1.58 -1.32 11.50
CA ALA A 75 -0.61 -0.95 12.53
C ALA A 75 -0.96 0.40 13.16
N LEU A 76 -1.31 1.39 12.36
CA LEU A 76 -1.72 2.72 12.85
C LEU A 76 -2.96 2.64 13.73
N VAL A 77 -3.97 1.87 13.36
CA VAL A 77 -5.17 1.63 14.18
C VAL A 77 -4.79 1.00 15.53
N CYS A 78 -3.95 -0.03 15.51
CA CYS A 78 -3.49 -0.70 16.73
C CYS A 78 -2.66 0.24 17.63
N ILE A 79 -1.75 1.02 17.03
CA ILE A 79 -0.91 1.97 17.77
C ILE A 79 -1.74 3.10 18.41
N LYS A 80 -2.69 3.64 17.67
CA LYS A 80 -3.59 4.70 18.18
C LYS A 80 -4.45 4.21 19.34
N LYS A 81 -4.87 2.95 19.35
CA LYS A 81 -5.75 2.38 20.38
C LYS A 81 -4.99 1.82 21.59
N LEU A 82 -3.90 1.09 21.36
CA LEU A 82 -3.15 0.36 22.41
C LEU A 82 -1.87 1.07 22.86
N GLY A 83 -1.46 2.14 22.15
CA GLY A 83 -0.14 2.73 22.30
C GLY A 83 0.90 2.09 21.38
N PRO A 84 2.10 2.73 21.23
CA PRO A 84 3.09 2.32 20.23
C PRO A 84 3.61 0.89 20.47
N PHE A 85 3.97 0.54 21.66
CA PHE A 85 4.57 -0.76 21.97
C PHE A 85 3.58 -1.93 21.76
N TRP A 86 2.41 -1.87 22.39
CA TRP A 86 1.40 -2.92 22.30
C TRP A 86 0.70 -2.95 20.94
N GLY A 87 0.59 -1.82 20.28
CA GLY A 87 0.04 -1.74 18.94
C GLY A 87 0.90 -2.46 17.90
N VAL A 88 2.23 -2.31 17.99
CA VAL A 88 3.17 -3.03 17.12
C VAL A 88 3.11 -4.53 17.40
N ILE A 89 3.14 -4.94 18.68
CA ILE A 89 3.05 -6.36 19.06
C ILE A 89 1.74 -6.99 18.53
N ALA A 90 0.59 -6.32 18.72
CA ALA A 90 -0.68 -6.82 18.23
C ALA A 90 -0.70 -6.97 16.70
N THR A 91 -0.09 -6.04 15.97
CA THR A 91 0.02 -6.09 14.52
C THR A 91 0.89 -7.25 14.07
N VAL A 92 2.10 -7.39 14.63
CA VAL A 92 3.04 -8.46 14.26
C VAL A 92 2.43 -9.83 14.57
N LEU A 93 1.89 -10.04 15.78
CA LEU A 93 1.24 -11.30 16.17
C LEU A 93 -0.01 -11.58 15.33
N GLY A 94 -0.78 -10.55 14.93
CA GLY A 94 -1.96 -10.72 14.11
C GLY A 94 -1.67 -11.10 12.66
N ILE A 95 -0.50 -10.74 12.12
CA ILE A 95 -0.07 -11.13 10.77
C ILE A 95 0.57 -12.52 10.77
N PHE A 96 1.12 -12.96 11.89
CA PHE A 96 1.85 -14.20 12.00
C PHE A 96 1.09 -15.45 11.49
N PRO A 97 -0.22 -15.66 11.83
CA PRO A 97 -1.00 -16.77 11.29
C PRO A 97 -1.10 -16.76 9.76
N HIS A 98 -1.20 -15.57 9.17
CA HIS A 98 -1.23 -15.41 7.72
C HIS A 98 0.11 -15.83 7.06
N ILE A 99 1.23 -15.40 7.65
CA ILE A 99 2.58 -15.79 7.20
C ILE A 99 2.77 -17.29 7.30
N LEU A 100 2.38 -17.91 8.43
CA LEU A 100 2.47 -19.37 8.61
C LEU A 100 1.64 -20.13 7.58
N LEU A 101 0.43 -19.67 7.29
CA LEU A 101 -0.43 -20.27 6.28
C LEU A 101 0.24 -20.27 4.89
N PHE A 102 0.78 -19.12 4.47
CA PHE A 102 1.48 -19.04 3.18
C PHE A 102 2.76 -19.85 3.15
N PHE A 103 3.51 -19.88 4.22
CA PHE A 103 4.72 -20.70 4.34
C PHE A 103 4.40 -22.19 4.22
N THR A 104 3.34 -22.64 4.90
CA THR A 104 2.85 -24.02 4.81
C THR A 104 2.39 -24.36 3.38
N LEU A 105 1.61 -23.47 2.76
CA LEU A 105 1.21 -23.64 1.36
C LEU A 105 2.41 -23.71 0.41
N PHE A 106 3.42 -22.89 0.63
CA PHE A 106 4.64 -22.89 -0.17
C PHE A 106 5.39 -24.24 -0.08
N ILE A 107 5.52 -24.79 1.15
CA ILE A 107 6.12 -26.13 1.35
C ILE A 107 5.32 -27.22 0.64
N LEU A 108 3.98 -27.17 0.77
CA LEU A 108 3.11 -28.14 0.11
C LEU A 108 3.26 -28.09 -1.42
N VAL A 109 3.27 -26.89 -2.00
CA VAL A 109 3.43 -26.67 -3.44
C VAL A 109 4.80 -27.15 -3.92
N LYS A 110 5.88 -26.90 -3.15
CA LYS A 110 7.24 -27.35 -3.50
C LYS A 110 7.35 -28.86 -3.62
N ASN A 111 6.58 -29.61 -2.85
CA ASN A 111 6.58 -31.08 -2.84
C ASN A 111 5.66 -31.70 -3.91
N LEU A 112 4.98 -30.89 -4.73
CA LEU A 112 4.14 -31.39 -5.81
C LEU A 112 4.97 -31.93 -6.99
N PRO A 113 4.50 -32.96 -7.70
CA PRO A 113 5.12 -33.42 -8.92
C PRO A 113 5.26 -32.29 -9.96
N PRO A 114 6.31 -32.28 -10.80
CA PRO A 114 6.60 -31.21 -11.76
C PRO A 114 5.42 -30.84 -12.65
N ARG A 115 4.59 -31.78 -13.01
CA ARG A 115 3.39 -31.58 -13.84
C ARG A 115 2.41 -30.59 -13.20
N TYR A 116 2.18 -30.68 -11.89
CA TYR A 116 1.28 -29.79 -11.16
C TYR A 116 1.92 -28.40 -10.93
N LEU A 117 3.25 -28.35 -10.76
CA LEU A 117 3.99 -27.10 -10.63
C LEU A 117 3.85 -26.21 -11.88
N VAL A 118 3.92 -26.80 -13.08
CA VAL A 118 3.72 -26.06 -14.33
C VAL A 118 2.31 -25.47 -14.39
N THR A 119 1.28 -26.27 -14.09
CA THR A 119 -0.11 -25.79 -14.07
C THR A 119 -0.32 -24.68 -13.04
N PHE A 120 0.26 -24.84 -11.85
CA PHE A 120 0.19 -23.84 -10.78
C PHE A 120 0.86 -22.53 -11.18
N ASN A 121 2.05 -22.57 -11.79
CA ASN A 121 2.75 -21.40 -12.29
C ASN A 121 1.94 -20.70 -13.40
N LEU A 122 1.37 -21.44 -14.33
CA LEU A 122 0.50 -20.87 -15.37
C LEU A 122 -0.70 -20.14 -14.78
N ALA A 123 -1.34 -20.72 -13.76
CA ALA A 123 -2.47 -20.09 -13.07
C ALA A 123 -2.06 -18.78 -12.37
N ILE A 124 -0.89 -18.77 -11.71
CA ILE A 124 -0.35 -17.56 -11.06
C ILE A 124 -0.06 -16.47 -12.11
N PHE A 125 0.64 -16.80 -13.20
CA PHE A 125 0.94 -15.82 -14.25
C PHE A 125 -0.32 -15.26 -14.89
N SER A 126 -1.30 -16.10 -15.19
CA SER A 126 -2.59 -15.65 -15.75
C SER A 126 -3.32 -14.70 -14.80
N THR A 127 -3.30 -15.00 -13.50
CA THR A 127 -3.90 -14.15 -12.47
C THR A 127 -3.20 -12.80 -12.37
N ILE A 128 -1.86 -12.78 -12.36
CA ILE A 128 -1.07 -11.54 -12.31
C ILE A 128 -1.38 -10.68 -13.53
N ILE A 129 -1.40 -11.26 -14.72
CA ILE A 129 -1.74 -10.54 -15.96
C ILE A 129 -3.16 -9.96 -15.87
N GLY A 130 -4.13 -10.75 -15.41
CA GLY A 130 -5.51 -10.29 -15.23
C GLY A 130 -5.62 -9.11 -14.25
N ILE A 131 -4.91 -9.18 -13.13
CA ILE A 131 -4.87 -8.09 -12.14
C ILE A 131 -4.24 -6.83 -12.76
N LEU A 132 -3.11 -6.96 -13.46
CA LEU A 132 -2.44 -5.83 -14.10
C LEU A 132 -3.33 -5.16 -15.16
N LEU A 133 -4.00 -5.95 -16.00
CA LEU A 133 -4.96 -5.43 -16.97
C LEU A 133 -6.15 -4.72 -16.30
N GLY A 134 -6.65 -5.28 -15.19
CA GLY A 134 -7.68 -4.66 -14.37
C GLY A 134 -7.24 -3.30 -13.80
N PHE A 135 -6.02 -3.21 -13.28
CA PHE A 135 -5.45 -1.93 -12.84
C PHE A 135 -5.33 -0.93 -14.00
N CYS A 136 -4.77 -1.34 -15.13
CA CYS A 136 -4.67 -0.48 -16.31
C CYS A 136 -6.04 0.06 -16.73
N TYR A 137 -7.07 -0.78 -16.75
CA TYR A 137 -8.44 -0.37 -17.10
C TYR A 137 -9.02 0.63 -16.09
N ILE A 138 -8.85 0.40 -14.78
CA ILE A 138 -9.36 1.29 -13.72
C ILE A 138 -8.68 2.66 -13.82
N TYR A 139 -7.36 2.69 -13.98
CA TYR A 139 -6.62 3.95 -14.11
C TYR A 139 -6.97 4.69 -15.40
N TRP A 140 -7.13 3.97 -16.52
CA TRP A 140 -7.60 4.57 -17.77
C TRP A 140 -8.96 5.23 -17.62
N LYS A 141 -9.91 4.55 -16.97
CA LYS A 141 -11.26 5.09 -16.75
C LYS A 141 -11.26 6.32 -15.83
N LYS A 142 -10.42 6.32 -14.79
CA LYS A 142 -10.32 7.42 -13.84
C LYS A 142 -9.72 8.69 -14.47
N ASP A 143 -8.82 8.54 -15.43
CA ASP A 143 -8.06 9.65 -16.03
C ASP A 143 -8.81 10.41 -17.14
N LYS A 144 -10.04 10.02 -17.48
CA LYS A 144 -10.85 10.75 -18.50
C LYS A 144 -11.04 12.24 -18.18
N ASN A 145 -10.82 12.67 -16.94
CA ASN A 145 -11.02 14.03 -16.43
C ASN A 145 -9.72 14.83 -16.21
N SER A 146 -8.56 14.27 -16.53
CA SER A 146 -7.26 14.95 -16.34
C SER A 146 -7.06 16.03 -17.40
N LYS A 147 -6.65 17.24 -16.96
CA LYS A 147 -6.38 18.39 -17.85
C LYS A 147 -5.14 18.20 -18.75
N ASN A 148 -4.23 17.28 -18.44
CA ASN A 148 -2.94 17.08 -19.10
C ASN A 148 -2.74 15.64 -19.58
N LYS A 149 -3.69 15.12 -20.34
CA LYS A 149 -3.65 13.74 -20.88
C LYS A 149 -2.36 13.42 -21.64
N LEU A 150 -1.86 14.36 -22.42
CA LEU A 150 -0.64 14.18 -23.21
C LEU A 150 0.57 13.86 -22.31
N VAL A 151 0.77 14.63 -21.24
CA VAL A 151 1.88 14.42 -20.30
C VAL A 151 1.76 13.04 -19.63
N TYR A 152 0.55 12.67 -19.23
CA TYR A 152 0.30 11.36 -18.60
C TYR A 152 0.67 10.20 -19.54
N TYR A 153 0.18 10.21 -20.78
CA TYR A 153 0.50 9.15 -21.74
C TYR A 153 1.99 9.12 -22.12
N THR A 154 2.64 10.29 -22.24
CA THR A 154 4.07 10.36 -22.51
C THR A 154 4.88 9.75 -21.37
N VAL A 155 4.55 10.07 -20.10
CA VAL A 155 5.22 9.51 -18.93
C VAL A 155 5.00 8.00 -18.84
N LEU A 156 3.77 7.53 -19.08
CA LEU A 156 3.43 6.12 -19.09
C LEU A 156 4.24 5.36 -20.16
N LEU A 157 4.27 5.88 -21.39
CA LEU A 157 4.98 5.26 -22.51
C LEU A 157 6.50 5.23 -22.28
N LEU A 158 7.08 6.30 -21.73
CA LEU A 158 8.50 6.35 -21.39
C LEU A 158 8.85 5.37 -20.27
N SER A 159 8.02 5.28 -19.21
CA SER A 159 8.22 4.32 -18.12
C SER A 159 8.10 2.88 -18.61
N PHE A 160 7.15 2.60 -19.49
CA PHE A 160 6.97 1.28 -20.10
C PHE A 160 8.17 0.91 -20.99
N ALA A 161 8.62 1.82 -21.86
CA ALA A 161 9.80 1.63 -22.70
C ALA A 161 11.05 1.39 -21.84
N TYR A 162 11.25 2.18 -20.77
CA TYR A 162 12.36 1.97 -19.84
C TYR A 162 12.34 0.55 -19.25
N CYS A 163 11.19 0.09 -18.76
CA CYS A 163 11.06 -1.24 -18.18
C CYS A 163 11.29 -2.38 -19.18
N LEU A 164 11.01 -2.16 -20.48
CA LEU A 164 11.21 -3.15 -21.54
C LEU A 164 12.67 -3.23 -22.02
N PHE A 165 13.32 -2.10 -22.20
CA PHE A 165 14.64 -2.03 -22.88
C PHE A 165 15.82 -2.08 -21.91
N VAL A 166 15.63 -1.78 -20.62
CA VAL A 166 16.73 -1.80 -19.64
C VAL A 166 16.85 -3.19 -19.04
N PRO A 167 18.03 -3.84 -19.15
CA PRO A 167 18.25 -5.18 -18.60
C PRO A 167 18.31 -5.17 -17.07
N SER A 168 17.96 -6.32 -16.47
CA SER A 168 18.18 -6.57 -15.04
C SER A 168 19.70 -6.53 -14.74
N PRO A 169 20.19 -5.92 -13.60
CA PRO A 169 19.44 -5.46 -12.41
C PRO A 169 18.99 -3.99 -12.45
N TYR A 170 19.23 -3.25 -13.52
CA TYR A 170 18.91 -1.81 -13.59
C TYR A 170 17.44 -1.50 -13.89
N ASN A 171 16.66 -2.50 -14.28
CA ASN A 171 15.21 -2.40 -14.54
C ASN A 171 14.41 -2.31 -13.23
N LEU A 172 14.68 -1.29 -12.42
CA LEU A 172 13.96 -1.02 -11.19
C LEU A 172 12.89 0.05 -11.45
N ALA A 173 11.64 -0.25 -11.14
CA ALA A 173 10.52 0.70 -11.28
C ALA A 173 10.70 2.00 -10.48
N ILE A 174 11.57 1.99 -9.47
CA ILE A 174 11.89 3.19 -8.68
C ILE A 174 12.63 4.25 -9.48
N VAL A 175 13.42 3.87 -10.50
CA VAL A 175 14.22 4.82 -11.30
C VAL A 175 13.35 5.79 -12.09
N PRO A 176 12.36 5.36 -12.90
CA PRO A 176 11.47 6.28 -13.58
C PRO A 176 10.66 7.15 -12.61
N ILE A 177 10.28 6.62 -11.44
CA ILE A 177 9.59 7.41 -10.41
C ILE A 177 10.47 8.54 -9.90
N LEU A 178 11.72 8.26 -9.54
CA LEU A 178 12.67 9.28 -9.07
C LEU A 178 12.97 10.33 -10.14
N VAL A 179 13.13 9.92 -11.40
CA VAL A 179 13.33 10.85 -12.52
C VAL A 179 12.13 11.78 -12.69
N ILE A 180 10.92 11.27 -12.60
CA ILE A 180 9.69 12.08 -12.70
C ILE A 180 9.62 13.08 -11.55
N ILE A 181 9.86 12.64 -10.30
CA ILE A 181 9.85 13.52 -9.12
C ILE A 181 10.91 14.62 -9.28
N PHE A 182 12.10 14.29 -9.76
CA PHE A 182 13.18 15.24 -9.98
C PHE A 182 12.83 16.29 -11.02
N ILE A 183 12.28 15.87 -12.16
CA ILE A 183 11.82 16.79 -13.23
C ILE A 183 10.71 17.72 -12.70
N TYR A 184 9.72 17.18 -11.98
CA TYR A 184 8.66 17.99 -11.41
C TYR A 184 9.18 18.99 -10.37
N SER A 185 10.14 18.60 -9.54
CA SER A 185 10.77 19.48 -8.55
C SER A 185 11.51 20.63 -9.22
N ILE A 186 12.26 20.36 -10.29
CA ILE A 186 12.94 21.39 -11.07
C ILE A 186 11.95 22.36 -11.71
N LEU A 187 10.92 21.85 -12.38
CA LEU A 187 9.90 22.69 -13.02
C LEU A 187 9.14 23.56 -11.99
N PHE A 188 8.87 23.02 -10.81
CA PHE A 188 8.25 23.76 -9.72
C PHE A 188 9.15 24.90 -9.21
N LEU A 189 10.43 24.63 -9.02
CA LEU A 189 11.42 25.64 -8.61
C LEU A 189 11.57 26.76 -9.66
N PHE A 190 11.65 26.40 -10.94
CA PHE A 190 11.69 27.36 -12.03
C PHE A 190 10.44 28.24 -12.09
N LYS A 191 9.27 27.65 -11.92
CA LYS A 191 7.99 28.39 -11.91
C LYS A 191 7.89 29.32 -10.72
N LYS A 192 8.37 28.89 -9.56
CA LYS A 192 8.42 29.72 -8.33
C LYS A 192 9.40 30.89 -8.50
N TRP A 193 10.57 30.63 -9.10
CA TRP A 193 11.59 31.66 -9.35
C TRP A 193 11.14 32.72 -10.36
N LYS A 194 10.44 32.29 -11.43
CA LYS A 194 9.86 33.20 -12.42
C LYS A 194 8.78 34.09 -11.79
N LYS A 195 7.89 33.50 -10.97
CA LYS A 195 6.85 34.25 -10.27
C LYS A 195 7.39 35.30 -9.29
N ASN A 196 8.52 35.02 -8.63
CA ASN A 196 9.16 35.99 -7.73
C ASN A 196 9.82 37.15 -8.48
N ARG A 197 10.32 36.95 -9.71
CA ARG A 197 10.86 38.05 -10.54
C ARG A 197 9.81 39.01 -11.03
N ASP A 198 8.62 38.48 -11.39
CA ASP A 198 7.52 39.31 -11.88
C ASP A 198 6.88 40.15 -10.77
N PHE A 199 7.26 39.93 -9.49
CA PHE A 199 6.84 40.78 -8.32
C PHE A 199 7.84 41.83 -7.93
N THR A 200 9.06 41.82 -8.50
CA THR A 200 10.16 42.79 -8.18
C THR A 200 10.48 43.72 -9.34
N SER A 201 9.76 43.63 -10.42
CA SER A 201 9.75 44.59 -11.54
C SER A 201 8.41 45.37 -11.55
#